data_7e009a81cb3fc23e96337a5839b1aeb2
#
_entry.id   7e009a81cb3fc23e96337a5839b1aeb2
#
_cell.length_a   1.000
_cell.length_b   1.000
_cell.length_c   1.000
_cell.angle_alpha   90.00
_cell.angle_beta   90.00
_cell.angle_gamma   90.00
#
_symmetry.space_group_name_H-M   'P 1'
#
loop_
_entity.id
_entity.type
_entity.pdbx_description
1 polymer ?
#
loop_
_entity_poly.entity_id
_entity_poly.type
_entity_poly.pdbx_seq_one_letter_code
_entity_poly.pdbx_strand_id
1 'polypeptide(L)'
;DADGTVHYFVEKEVEKDGNTVKEWKDETGLDLTLIRNLKSEEPYTIQDKDGNSMVFNESGYLIAVKDKNGNKLTVSYVNNRVKNITDGAGRIITLNYSLGSDGEEANLIQAVSPSGNKKTFAYTAGKLTTVTDIDGKNVFYTYDSNGMLASAENINGYQVKYGYYTEEPHRVKSIAEYGDGTKGKSLAMTYGYNSTKFTDNKGRKEIYRFDNNGNLLHVHDGFGHAVSCKYNVDGNHVNRLENATKLQDNVVQLLKDPVVQAENTPWTSKISPKGAGNTEINTIAAECMMGNRSLKAECTSVSGYAYWAQNVKVKKGITYTASMYVKASISETAEDGGAILRVRYMDKDGVQQ
;
A
#
# COMPACT_ATOMS: atom_id res chain seq x y z
N ASP A 1 14.23 -4.91 -6.22
CA ASP A 1 14.59 -4.32 -4.93
C ASP A 1 14.17 -5.19 -3.75
N ALA A 2 14.64 -4.88 -2.55
CA ALA A 2 14.35 -5.63 -1.33
C ALA A 2 12.85 -5.61 -0.94
N ASP A 3 12.10 -4.65 -1.44
CA ASP A 3 10.65 -4.51 -1.25
C ASP A 3 9.81 -5.29 -2.29
N GLY A 4 10.47 -6.00 -3.22
CA GLY A 4 9.83 -6.72 -4.31
C GLY A 4 9.58 -5.90 -5.57
N THR A 5 10.02 -4.63 -5.62
CA THR A 5 9.91 -3.80 -6.82
C THR A 5 10.77 -4.38 -7.94
N VAL A 6 10.18 -4.54 -9.12
CA VAL A 6 10.86 -5.04 -10.33
C VAL A 6 11.25 -3.87 -11.21
N HIS A 7 12.51 -3.86 -11.65
CA HIS A 7 13.06 -2.85 -12.56
C HIS A 7 13.33 -3.48 -13.92
N TYR A 8 13.00 -2.75 -14.96
CA TYR A 8 13.22 -3.16 -16.34
C TYR A 8 14.25 -2.24 -16.97
N PHE A 9 15.22 -2.84 -17.66
CA PHE A 9 16.26 -2.12 -18.36
C PHE A 9 16.07 -2.27 -19.87
N VAL A 10 16.09 -1.15 -20.58
CA VAL A 10 15.99 -1.12 -22.04
C VAL A 10 17.26 -0.57 -22.65
N GLU A 11 17.64 -1.09 -23.82
CA GLU A 11 18.76 -0.60 -24.57
C GLU A 11 18.44 0.80 -25.14
N LYS A 12 19.26 1.79 -24.82
CA LYS A 12 19.15 3.16 -25.32
C LYS A 12 20.48 3.59 -25.95
N GLU A 13 20.40 4.35 -27.01
CA GLU A 13 21.56 5.04 -27.57
C GLU A 13 21.80 6.32 -26.78
N VAL A 14 23.01 6.51 -26.29
CA VAL A 14 23.44 7.68 -25.52
C VAL A 14 24.72 8.26 -26.16
N GLU A 15 24.82 9.58 -26.16
CA GLU A 15 26.04 10.25 -26.62
C GLU A 15 27.05 10.30 -25.47
N LYS A 16 28.28 9.74 -25.74
CA LYS A 16 29.41 9.84 -24.83
C LYS A 16 30.67 10.22 -25.62
N ASP A 17 31.29 11.31 -25.22
CA ASP A 17 32.52 11.84 -25.80
C ASP A 17 32.45 11.99 -27.34
N GLY A 18 31.26 12.40 -27.85
CA GLY A 18 30.98 12.57 -29.27
C GLY A 18 30.75 11.25 -30.05
N ASN A 19 30.58 10.13 -29.36
CA ASN A 19 30.24 8.84 -29.94
C ASN A 19 28.87 8.34 -29.40
N THR A 20 28.07 7.76 -30.31
CA THR A 20 26.83 7.09 -29.91
C THR A 20 27.18 5.70 -29.35
N VAL A 21 26.85 5.46 -28.08
CA VAL A 21 27.03 4.17 -27.40
C VAL A 21 25.70 3.61 -26.94
N LYS A 22 25.61 2.30 -26.85
CA LYS A 22 24.40 1.63 -26.34
C LYS A 22 24.53 1.32 -24.85
N GLU A 23 23.56 1.77 -24.07
CA GLU A 23 23.46 1.51 -22.64
C GLU A 23 22.10 0.94 -22.28
N TRP A 24 22.07 0.06 -21.30
CA TRP A 24 20.83 -0.45 -20.74
C TRP A 24 20.40 0.46 -19.58
N LYS A 25 19.33 1.24 -19.79
CA LYS A 25 18.80 2.21 -18.81
C LYS A 25 17.52 1.69 -18.17
N ASP A 26 17.38 1.96 -16.90
CA ASP A 26 16.13 1.70 -16.16
C ASP A 26 14.98 2.55 -16.73
N GLU A 27 13.81 1.93 -16.88
CA GLU A 27 12.57 2.61 -17.33
C GLU A 27 11.76 3.24 -16.19
N THR A 28 12.09 2.92 -14.95
CA THR A 28 11.29 3.36 -13.77
C THR A 28 11.71 4.73 -13.24
N GLY A 29 12.72 5.37 -13.85
CA GLY A 29 13.15 6.73 -13.51
C GLY A 29 14.14 6.82 -12.34
N LEU A 30 14.76 5.71 -11.93
CA LEU A 30 15.78 5.69 -10.87
C LEU A 30 17.19 6.06 -11.36
N ASP A 31 17.37 6.41 -12.63
CA ASP A 31 18.66 6.72 -13.26
C ASP A 31 19.72 5.60 -13.11
N LEU A 32 19.26 4.34 -13.12
CA LEU A 32 20.13 3.19 -13.05
C LEU A 32 20.60 2.78 -14.46
N THR A 33 21.84 2.31 -14.54
CA THR A 33 22.43 1.76 -15.75
C THR A 33 22.85 0.31 -15.52
N LEU A 34 22.40 -0.62 -16.37
CA LEU A 34 22.89 -1.99 -16.38
C LEU A 34 24.04 -2.12 -17.37
N ILE A 35 25.21 -2.51 -16.86
CA ILE A 35 26.41 -2.83 -17.63
C ILE A 35 26.47 -4.36 -17.76
N ARG A 36 26.56 -4.85 -18.98
CA ARG A 36 26.64 -6.27 -19.29
C ARG A 36 27.97 -6.61 -19.93
N ASN A 37 28.77 -7.46 -19.27
CA ASN A 37 30.03 -7.96 -19.80
C ASN A 37 30.21 -9.44 -19.44
N LEU A 38 29.66 -10.33 -20.24
CA LEU A 38 29.65 -11.78 -20.02
C LEU A 38 31.04 -12.45 -20.04
N LYS A 39 32.09 -11.74 -20.40
CA LYS A 39 33.47 -12.23 -20.38
C LYS A 39 34.23 -11.82 -19.11
N SER A 40 33.60 -11.06 -18.25
CA SER A 40 34.16 -10.56 -16.99
C SER A 40 33.75 -11.46 -15.81
N GLU A 41 34.53 -11.43 -14.74
CA GLU A 41 34.13 -11.99 -13.44
C GLU A 41 32.92 -11.25 -12.83
N GLU A 42 32.58 -10.07 -13.38
CA GLU A 42 31.46 -9.22 -13.00
C GLU A 42 30.50 -9.06 -14.22
N PRO A 43 29.77 -10.10 -14.62
CA PRO A 43 29.04 -10.12 -15.88
C PRO A 43 27.86 -9.15 -15.94
N TYR A 44 27.28 -8.81 -14.79
CA TYR A 44 26.20 -7.83 -14.69
C TYR A 44 26.49 -6.84 -13.55
N THR A 45 26.50 -5.56 -13.89
CA THR A 45 26.68 -4.48 -12.92
C THR A 45 25.54 -3.47 -13.08
N ILE A 46 24.80 -3.21 -12.02
CA ILE A 46 23.83 -2.11 -11.96
C ILE A 46 24.54 -0.95 -11.27
N GLN A 47 24.60 0.20 -11.93
CA GLN A 47 25.26 1.41 -11.43
C GLN A 47 24.27 2.57 -11.35
N ASP A 48 24.34 3.32 -10.25
CA ASP A 48 23.62 4.58 -10.11
C ASP A 48 24.39 5.76 -10.73
N LYS A 49 23.76 6.94 -10.78
CA LYS A 49 24.35 8.17 -11.31
C LYS A 49 25.56 8.67 -10.50
N ASP A 50 25.66 8.27 -9.23
CA ASP A 50 26.71 8.71 -8.32
C ASP A 50 27.95 7.78 -8.38
N GLY A 51 27.86 6.68 -9.13
CA GLY A 51 28.93 5.71 -9.33
C GLY A 51 28.93 4.54 -8.34
N ASN A 52 27.92 4.42 -7.46
CA ASN A 52 27.77 3.23 -6.66
C ASN A 52 27.23 2.08 -7.52
N SER A 53 27.59 0.85 -7.19
CA SER A 53 27.22 -0.29 -8.02
C SER A 53 26.89 -1.56 -7.25
N MET A 54 26.00 -2.34 -7.82
CA MET A 54 25.68 -3.72 -7.43
C MET A 54 26.15 -4.66 -8.54
N VAL A 55 26.89 -5.67 -8.18
CA VAL A 55 27.48 -6.64 -9.11
C VAL A 55 26.84 -7.99 -8.92
N PHE A 56 26.41 -8.60 -10.02
CA PHE A 56 25.76 -9.91 -10.06
C PHE A 56 26.54 -10.90 -10.91
N ASN A 57 26.51 -12.17 -10.54
CA ASN A 57 27.09 -13.24 -11.33
C ASN A 57 26.16 -13.64 -12.51
N GLU A 58 26.60 -14.60 -13.33
CA GLU A 58 25.83 -15.12 -14.48
C GLU A 58 24.45 -15.70 -14.09
N SER A 59 24.32 -16.24 -12.88
CA SER A 59 23.06 -16.76 -12.35
C SER A 59 22.17 -15.70 -11.72
N GLY A 60 22.58 -14.42 -11.73
CA GLY A 60 21.81 -13.29 -11.16
C GLY A 60 21.97 -13.12 -9.66
N TYR A 61 22.89 -13.81 -9.00
CA TYR A 61 23.15 -13.59 -7.57
C TYR A 61 24.04 -12.37 -7.35
N LEU A 62 23.69 -11.54 -6.36
CA LEU A 62 24.49 -10.37 -5.94
C LEU A 62 25.83 -10.84 -5.33
N ILE A 63 26.96 -10.55 -5.95
CA ILE A 63 28.29 -10.95 -5.48
C ILE A 63 29.10 -9.80 -4.87
N ALA A 64 28.75 -8.55 -5.20
CA ALA A 64 29.38 -7.39 -4.57
C ALA A 64 28.48 -6.15 -4.60
N VAL A 65 28.71 -5.27 -3.61
CA VAL A 65 28.27 -3.88 -3.61
C VAL A 65 29.49 -3.00 -3.51
N LYS A 66 29.60 -1.98 -4.36
CA LYS A 66 30.73 -1.04 -4.39
C LYS A 66 30.21 0.39 -4.26
N ASP A 67 30.88 1.22 -3.50
CA ASP A 67 30.65 2.66 -3.53
C ASP A 67 31.49 3.32 -4.64
N LYS A 68 31.24 4.60 -4.87
CA LYS A 68 31.98 5.42 -5.84
C LYS A 68 33.48 5.54 -5.57
N ASN A 69 33.93 5.27 -4.34
CA ASN A 69 35.34 5.35 -3.92
C ASN A 69 36.06 4.00 -4.03
N GLY A 70 35.34 2.95 -4.47
CA GLY A 70 35.89 1.60 -4.63
C GLY A 70 35.85 0.75 -3.35
N ASN A 71 35.24 1.23 -2.24
CA ASN A 71 34.99 0.36 -1.08
C ASN A 71 34.03 -0.75 -1.50
N LYS A 72 34.38 -1.99 -1.19
CA LYS A 72 33.67 -3.18 -1.67
C LYS A 72 33.17 -4.03 -0.51
N LEU A 73 31.91 -4.39 -0.58
CA LEU A 73 31.32 -5.47 0.21
C LEU A 73 31.15 -6.66 -0.73
N THR A 74 31.62 -7.85 -0.36
CA THR A 74 31.46 -9.06 -1.17
C THR A 74 30.53 -10.07 -0.50
N VAL A 75 29.78 -10.80 -1.32
CA VAL A 75 28.85 -11.84 -0.89
C VAL A 75 29.26 -13.16 -1.51
N SER A 76 29.48 -14.17 -0.70
CA SER A 76 29.80 -15.53 -1.16
C SER A 76 28.65 -16.49 -0.88
N TYR A 77 28.51 -17.49 -1.71
CA TYR A 77 27.43 -18.46 -1.69
C TYR A 77 27.94 -19.87 -1.51
N VAL A 78 27.16 -20.69 -0.84
CA VAL A 78 27.29 -22.16 -0.82
C VAL A 78 25.89 -22.72 -1.03
N ASN A 79 25.71 -23.67 -1.92
CA ASN A 79 24.41 -24.25 -2.25
C ASN A 79 23.34 -23.19 -2.56
N ASN A 80 23.67 -22.18 -3.34
CA ASN A 80 22.82 -21.05 -3.70
C ASN A 80 22.30 -20.21 -2.52
N ARG A 81 22.94 -20.32 -1.36
CA ARG A 81 22.62 -19.50 -0.16
C ARG A 81 23.81 -18.64 0.23
N VAL A 82 23.51 -17.42 0.69
CA VAL A 82 24.55 -16.49 1.16
C VAL A 82 25.27 -17.11 2.35
N LYS A 83 26.56 -17.37 2.22
CA LYS A 83 27.39 -17.94 3.29
C LYS A 83 28.16 -16.89 4.07
N ASN A 84 28.85 -16.00 3.35
CA ASN A 84 29.64 -14.95 3.98
C ASN A 84 29.35 -13.60 3.33
N ILE A 85 29.41 -12.58 4.14
CA ILE A 85 29.41 -11.17 3.73
C ILE A 85 30.72 -10.58 4.26
N THR A 86 31.60 -10.13 3.36
CA THR A 86 32.93 -9.60 3.69
C THR A 86 33.00 -8.13 3.33
N ASP A 87 33.40 -7.28 4.26
CA ASP A 87 33.59 -5.85 4.01
C ASP A 87 34.98 -5.54 3.41
N GLY A 88 35.22 -4.27 3.06
CA GLY A 88 36.46 -3.81 2.47
C GLY A 88 37.70 -3.95 3.39
N ALA A 89 37.52 -4.15 4.69
CA ALA A 89 38.57 -4.41 5.65
C ALA A 89 38.83 -5.91 5.87
N GLY A 90 38.11 -6.78 5.13
CA GLY A 90 38.24 -8.23 5.28
C GLY A 90 37.50 -8.83 6.47
N ARG A 91 36.63 -8.07 7.13
CA ARG A 91 35.83 -8.58 8.27
C ARG A 91 34.64 -9.35 7.74
N ILE A 92 34.37 -10.53 8.30
CA ILE A 92 33.40 -11.50 7.75
C ILE A 92 32.23 -11.68 8.70
N ILE A 93 31.02 -11.51 8.17
CA ILE A 93 29.79 -12.01 8.77
C ILE A 93 29.50 -13.38 8.16
N THR A 94 29.34 -14.41 8.98
CA THR A 94 29.01 -15.77 8.53
C THR A 94 27.55 -16.10 8.83
N LEU A 95 26.85 -16.65 7.85
CA LEU A 95 25.47 -17.10 7.94
C LEU A 95 25.42 -18.64 8.01
N ASN A 96 24.70 -19.18 8.98
CA ASN A 96 24.50 -20.60 9.17
C ASN A 96 23.01 -20.96 9.02
N TYR A 97 22.75 -22.07 8.33
CA TYR A 97 21.41 -22.53 7.99
C TYR A 97 21.10 -23.87 8.67
N SER A 98 19.83 -24.14 8.94
CA SER A 98 19.37 -25.48 9.29
C SER A 98 19.40 -26.39 8.06
N LEU A 99 19.44 -27.68 8.27
CA LEU A 99 19.22 -28.67 7.22
C LEU A 99 17.70 -28.95 7.11
N GLY A 100 17.19 -29.00 5.90
CA GLY A 100 15.86 -29.48 5.61
C GLY A 100 15.76 -31.02 5.69
N SER A 101 14.58 -31.55 5.50
CA SER A 101 14.32 -33.00 5.48
C SER A 101 15.00 -33.72 4.31
N ASP A 102 15.34 -33.00 3.26
CA ASP A 102 16.07 -33.42 2.05
C ASP A 102 17.60 -33.32 2.20
N GLY A 103 18.08 -32.82 3.37
CA GLY A 103 19.50 -32.56 3.63
C GLY A 103 20.04 -31.25 3.06
N GLU A 104 19.21 -30.48 2.35
CA GLU A 104 19.58 -29.15 1.85
C GLU A 104 19.42 -28.07 2.95
N GLU A 105 20.19 -26.98 2.82
CA GLU A 105 20.08 -25.86 3.75
C GLU A 105 18.72 -25.16 3.60
N ALA A 106 17.95 -25.05 4.71
CA ALA A 106 16.57 -24.54 4.70
C ALA A 106 16.48 -23.12 5.25
N ASN A 107 16.49 -22.95 6.56
CA ASN A 107 16.27 -21.64 7.21
C ASN A 107 17.57 -21.10 7.80
N LEU A 108 17.76 -19.77 7.70
CA LEU A 108 18.84 -19.09 8.40
C LEU A 108 18.63 -19.22 9.92
N ILE A 109 19.52 -19.92 10.64
CA ILE A 109 19.41 -20.12 12.08
C ILE A 109 20.38 -19.26 12.89
N GLN A 110 21.44 -18.73 12.25
CA GLN A 110 22.42 -17.94 12.95
C GLN A 110 23.19 -17.01 12.02
N ALA A 111 23.47 -15.80 12.48
CA ALA A 111 24.44 -14.87 11.91
C ALA A 111 25.55 -14.63 12.94
N VAL A 112 26.80 -14.79 12.52
CA VAL A 112 27.99 -14.62 13.37
C VAL A 112 28.77 -13.41 12.89
N SER A 113 29.01 -12.44 13.77
CA SER A 113 29.81 -11.26 13.47
C SER A 113 31.31 -11.57 13.42
N PRO A 114 32.15 -10.68 12.89
CA PRO A 114 33.64 -10.83 12.94
C PRO A 114 34.20 -10.95 14.33
N SER A 115 33.55 -10.41 15.35
CA SER A 115 33.92 -10.52 16.77
C SER A 115 33.44 -11.82 17.44
N GLY A 116 32.73 -12.68 16.70
CA GLY A 116 32.17 -13.92 17.22
C GLY A 116 30.80 -13.79 17.91
N ASN A 117 30.25 -12.59 18.01
CA ASN A 117 28.90 -12.39 18.53
C ASN A 117 27.85 -13.03 17.59
N LYS A 118 26.80 -13.61 18.19
CA LYS A 118 25.82 -14.40 17.47
C LYS A 118 24.43 -13.80 17.60
N LYS A 119 23.73 -13.71 16.47
CA LYS A 119 22.28 -13.51 16.42
C LYS A 119 21.65 -14.82 15.94
N THR A 120 20.64 -15.33 16.64
CA THR A 120 19.99 -16.60 16.31
C THR A 120 18.53 -16.41 15.93
N PHE A 121 18.02 -17.33 15.11
CA PHE A 121 16.67 -17.33 14.56
C PHE A 121 16.05 -18.72 14.78
N ALA A 122 14.91 -18.75 15.43
CA ALA A 122 14.16 -20.00 15.68
C ALA A 122 12.85 -19.98 14.89
N TYR A 123 12.47 -21.16 14.41
CA TYR A 123 11.30 -21.35 13.54
C TYR A 123 10.39 -22.44 14.10
N THR A 124 9.10 -22.28 13.89
CA THR A 124 8.09 -23.29 14.16
C THR A 124 7.19 -23.42 12.92
N ALA A 125 7.02 -24.64 12.41
CA ALA A 125 6.28 -24.90 11.18
C ALA A 125 6.69 -23.99 9.99
N GLY A 126 8.00 -23.77 9.82
CA GLY A 126 8.58 -22.95 8.75
C GLY A 126 8.47 -21.44 8.95
N LYS A 127 7.89 -20.96 10.05
CA LYS A 127 7.71 -19.55 10.35
C LYS A 127 8.68 -19.09 11.45
N LEU A 128 9.30 -17.91 11.27
CA LEU A 128 10.19 -17.32 12.25
C LEU A 128 9.41 -16.94 13.52
N THR A 129 9.75 -17.57 14.65
CA THR A 129 9.06 -17.35 15.93
C THR A 129 9.90 -16.58 16.95
N THR A 130 11.23 -16.67 16.87
CA THR A 130 12.11 -15.98 17.83
C THR A 130 13.35 -15.48 17.13
N VAL A 131 13.75 -14.25 17.46
CA VAL A 131 15.07 -13.70 17.14
C VAL A 131 15.74 -13.38 18.46
N THR A 132 16.91 -13.98 18.70
CA THR A 132 17.76 -13.69 19.88
C THR A 132 18.92 -12.82 19.44
N ASP A 133 19.08 -11.67 20.07
CA ASP A 133 20.20 -10.77 19.80
C ASP A 133 21.50 -11.20 20.47
N ILE A 134 22.56 -10.41 20.30
CA ILE A 134 23.88 -10.70 20.83
C ILE A 134 23.95 -10.67 22.37
N ASP A 135 23.02 -10.02 23.04
CA ASP A 135 22.89 -9.92 24.49
C ASP A 135 21.95 -11.01 25.07
N GLY A 136 21.51 -11.94 24.24
CA GLY A 136 20.60 -13.03 24.62
C GLY A 136 19.13 -12.59 24.80
N LYS A 137 18.79 -11.37 24.39
CA LYS A 137 17.41 -10.86 24.45
C LYS A 137 16.59 -11.30 23.26
N ASN A 138 15.32 -11.60 23.50
CA ASN A 138 14.44 -12.17 22.51
C ASN A 138 13.41 -11.18 21.97
N VAL A 139 13.16 -11.28 20.66
CA VAL A 139 11.99 -10.74 19.98
C VAL A 139 11.14 -11.93 19.56
N PHE A 140 9.84 -11.88 19.83
CA PHE A 140 8.91 -12.99 19.52
C PHE A 140 7.91 -12.59 18.44
N TYR A 141 7.57 -13.58 17.61
CA TYR A 141 6.55 -13.47 16.56
C TYR A 141 5.53 -14.59 16.71
N THR A 142 4.27 -14.26 16.56
CA THR A 142 3.19 -15.25 16.49
C THR A 142 2.40 -15.08 15.20
N TYR A 143 1.73 -16.15 14.79
CA TYR A 143 0.98 -16.17 13.53
C TYR A 143 -0.44 -16.69 13.79
N ASP A 144 -1.38 -16.23 12.98
CA ASP A 144 -2.76 -16.73 13.01
C ASP A 144 -2.91 -18.05 12.26
N SER A 145 -4.13 -18.60 12.24
CA SER A 145 -4.45 -19.86 11.54
C SER A 145 -4.24 -19.81 10.02
N ASN A 146 -4.26 -18.62 9.43
CA ASN A 146 -3.98 -18.39 8.00
C ASN A 146 -2.50 -18.20 7.73
N GLY A 147 -1.68 -18.22 8.79
CA GLY A 147 -0.25 -18.02 8.70
C GLY A 147 0.19 -16.56 8.56
N MET A 148 -0.68 -15.61 8.82
CA MET A 148 -0.37 -14.18 8.85
C MET A 148 0.20 -13.78 10.21
N LEU A 149 1.09 -12.77 10.25
CA LEU A 149 1.71 -12.30 11.49
C LEU A 149 0.64 -11.75 12.46
N ALA A 150 0.42 -12.44 13.58
CA ALA A 150 -0.57 -12.06 14.58
C ALA A 150 0.00 -11.09 15.62
N SER A 151 1.27 -11.27 16.02
CA SER A 151 1.94 -10.33 16.90
C SER A 151 3.46 -10.31 16.72
N ALA A 152 4.05 -9.17 17.07
CA ALA A 152 5.48 -9.01 17.29
C ALA A 152 5.70 -8.41 18.68
N GLU A 153 6.60 -9.02 19.47
CA GLU A 153 6.96 -8.57 20.82
C GLU A 153 8.45 -8.24 20.85
N ASN A 154 8.78 -7.06 21.36
CA ASN A 154 10.17 -6.63 21.49
C ASN A 154 10.80 -7.13 22.82
N ILE A 155 12.10 -6.90 22.97
CA ILE A 155 12.92 -7.30 24.12
C ILE A 155 12.43 -6.76 25.49
N ASN A 156 11.56 -5.75 25.50
CA ASN A 156 11.01 -5.13 26.70
C ASN A 156 9.56 -5.58 26.98
N GLY A 157 9.05 -6.61 26.26
CA GLY A 157 7.67 -7.09 26.40
C GLY A 157 6.60 -6.22 25.74
N TYR A 158 7.03 -5.19 25.01
CA TYR A 158 6.10 -4.37 24.24
C TYR A 158 5.67 -5.11 22.97
N GLN A 159 4.35 -5.23 22.77
CA GLN A 159 3.77 -5.98 21.66
C GLN A 159 3.03 -5.08 20.68
N VAL A 160 3.11 -5.44 19.41
CA VAL A 160 2.20 -4.98 18.36
C VAL A 160 1.39 -6.17 17.89
N LYS A 161 0.06 -6.07 17.91
CA LYS A 161 -0.87 -7.12 17.42
C LYS A 161 -1.57 -6.67 16.17
N TYR A 162 -1.71 -7.61 15.23
CA TYR A 162 -2.33 -7.42 13.93
C TYR A 162 -3.63 -8.21 13.86
N GLY A 163 -4.66 -7.64 13.29
CA GLY A 163 -5.90 -8.32 12.93
C GLY A 163 -6.14 -8.21 11.44
N TYR A 164 -6.74 -9.22 10.84
CA TYR A 164 -6.98 -9.31 9.40
C TYR A 164 -8.47 -9.46 9.11
N TYR A 165 -8.87 -9.17 7.88
CA TYR A 165 -10.21 -9.46 7.39
C TYR A 165 -10.38 -10.96 7.18
N THR A 166 -11.53 -11.49 7.54
CA THR A 166 -11.82 -12.93 7.41
C THR A 166 -11.91 -13.36 5.94
N GLU A 167 -12.56 -12.51 5.12
CA GLU A 167 -12.80 -12.78 3.70
C GLU A 167 -11.59 -12.43 2.82
N GLU A 168 -10.69 -11.57 3.34
CA GLU A 168 -9.44 -11.17 2.70
C GLU A 168 -8.29 -11.31 3.72
N PRO A 169 -7.83 -12.53 4.02
CA PRO A 169 -6.92 -12.79 5.15
C PRO A 169 -5.53 -12.16 5.01
N HIS A 170 -5.18 -11.65 3.82
CA HIS A 170 -3.92 -10.90 3.62
C HIS A 170 -4.07 -9.39 3.87
N ARG A 171 -5.29 -8.90 4.10
CA ARG A 171 -5.56 -7.49 4.29
C ARG A 171 -5.69 -7.14 5.77
N VAL A 172 -4.82 -6.24 6.26
CA VAL A 172 -4.80 -5.82 7.65
C VAL A 172 -6.08 -5.04 7.99
N LYS A 173 -6.80 -5.48 9.02
CA LYS A 173 -7.99 -4.83 9.56
C LYS A 173 -7.68 -3.91 10.72
N SER A 174 -6.70 -4.30 11.55
CA SER A 174 -6.32 -3.52 12.73
C SER A 174 -4.88 -3.74 13.15
N ILE A 175 -4.31 -2.72 13.79
CA ILE A 175 -3.02 -2.78 14.48
C ILE A 175 -3.26 -2.23 15.88
N ALA A 176 -2.70 -2.87 16.91
CA ALA A 176 -2.83 -2.41 18.29
C ALA A 176 -1.52 -2.64 19.05
N GLU A 177 -1.12 -1.64 19.82
CA GLU A 177 0.02 -1.66 20.71
C GLU A 177 -0.40 -2.19 22.09
N TYR A 178 0.48 -2.93 22.75
CA TYR A 178 0.30 -3.45 24.10
C TYR A 178 1.60 -3.24 24.90
N GLY A 179 1.48 -2.71 26.10
CA GLY A 179 2.55 -2.64 27.09
C GLY A 179 2.07 -3.27 28.39
N ASP A 180 2.87 -4.15 29.01
CA ASP A 180 2.54 -4.88 30.23
C ASP A 180 1.15 -5.55 30.18
N GLY A 181 0.80 -6.13 29.03
CA GLY A 181 -0.52 -6.74 28.79
C GLY A 181 -1.68 -5.76 28.57
N THR A 182 -1.45 -4.47 28.76
CA THR A 182 -2.48 -3.42 28.61
C THR A 182 -2.49 -2.90 27.18
N LYS A 183 -3.70 -2.83 26.59
CA LYS A 183 -3.91 -2.26 25.26
C LYS A 183 -3.67 -0.75 25.28
N GLY A 184 -2.75 -0.29 24.46
CA GLY A 184 -2.42 1.11 24.23
C GLY A 184 -3.15 1.69 23.00
N LYS A 185 -2.38 2.33 22.13
CA LYS A 185 -2.90 2.88 20.88
C LYS A 185 -3.33 1.77 19.94
N SER A 186 -4.38 2.04 19.18
CA SER A 186 -4.79 1.13 18.11
C SER A 186 -5.33 1.89 16.90
N LEU A 187 -5.25 1.24 15.76
CA LEU A 187 -5.68 1.76 14.48
C LEU A 187 -6.49 0.67 13.77
N ALA A 188 -7.71 1.00 13.36
CA ALA A 188 -8.52 0.15 12.50
C ALA A 188 -8.50 0.70 11.08
N MET A 189 -8.42 -0.18 10.08
CA MET A 189 -8.39 0.16 8.66
C MET A 189 -9.66 -0.34 7.97
N THR A 190 -10.21 0.49 7.11
CA THR A 190 -11.30 0.14 6.21
C THR A 190 -10.91 0.57 4.80
N TYR A 191 -10.96 -0.37 3.88
CA TYR A 191 -10.54 -0.16 2.50
C TYR A 191 -11.75 0.12 1.61
N GLY A 192 -11.57 1.05 0.68
CA GLY A 192 -12.51 1.35 -0.38
C GLY A 192 -11.79 1.43 -1.73
N TYR A 193 -12.52 1.78 -2.78
CA TYR A 193 -11.88 1.98 -4.08
C TYR A 193 -10.88 3.14 -4.00
N ASN A 194 -9.60 2.85 -4.28
CA ASN A 194 -8.48 3.80 -4.20
C ASN A 194 -8.45 4.63 -2.91
N SER A 195 -8.88 4.03 -1.79
CA SER A 195 -8.90 4.75 -0.52
C SER A 195 -8.77 3.82 0.68
N THR A 196 -8.16 4.36 1.75
CA THR A 196 -8.06 3.70 3.05
C THR A 196 -8.51 4.67 4.13
N LYS A 197 -9.46 4.25 4.94
CA LYS A 197 -9.87 4.95 6.16
C LYS A 197 -9.19 4.32 7.36
N PHE A 198 -8.52 5.14 8.13
CA PHE A 198 -7.98 4.80 9.44
C PHE A 198 -8.89 5.33 10.53
N THR A 199 -9.07 4.54 11.58
CA THR A 199 -9.82 4.95 12.78
C THR A 199 -9.01 4.57 14.01
N ASP A 200 -8.68 5.55 14.85
CA ASP A 200 -7.91 5.30 16.06
C ASP A 200 -8.81 4.83 17.23
N ASN A 201 -8.19 4.50 18.37
CA ASN A 201 -8.90 4.04 19.58
C ASN A 201 -9.77 5.12 20.29
N LYS A 202 -9.67 6.39 19.85
CA LYS A 202 -10.54 7.50 20.30
C LYS A 202 -11.65 7.80 19.29
N GLY A 203 -11.75 7.01 18.19
CA GLY A 203 -12.73 7.20 17.14
C GLY A 203 -12.39 8.31 16.15
N ARG A 204 -11.19 8.89 16.21
CA ARG A 204 -10.74 9.87 15.20
C ARG A 204 -10.47 9.15 13.90
N LYS A 205 -10.84 9.77 12.80
CA LYS A 205 -10.81 9.17 11.47
C LYS A 205 -9.92 9.97 10.53
N GLU A 206 -9.13 9.28 9.72
CA GLU A 206 -8.39 9.87 8.59
C GLU A 206 -8.67 9.04 7.34
N ILE A 207 -8.79 9.68 6.19
CA ILE A 207 -9.02 9.03 4.92
C ILE A 207 -7.94 9.44 3.95
N TYR A 208 -7.29 8.43 3.41
CA TYR A 208 -6.28 8.53 2.37
C TYR A 208 -6.91 8.13 1.03
N ARG A 209 -6.70 8.91 0.00
CA ARG A 209 -7.13 8.62 -1.36
C ARG A 209 -5.95 8.58 -2.30
N PHE A 210 -5.99 7.64 -3.22
CA PHE A 210 -4.90 7.35 -4.13
C PHE A 210 -5.39 7.44 -5.59
N ASP A 211 -4.47 7.64 -6.53
CA ASP A 211 -4.74 7.40 -7.95
C ASP A 211 -4.62 5.90 -8.28
N ASN A 212 -4.78 5.54 -9.55
CA ASN A 212 -4.68 4.15 -9.99
C ASN A 212 -3.24 3.60 -9.97
N ASN A 213 -2.25 4.47 -9.82
CA ASN A 213 -0.83 4.12 -9.69
C ASN A 213 -0.39 4.00 -8.22
N GLY A 214 -1.31 4.24 -7.26
CA GLY A 214 -1.02 4.21 -5.83
C GLY A 214 -0.47 5.53 -5.28
N ASN A 215 -0.38 6.59 -6.06
CA ASN A 215 0.07 7.89 -5.58
C ASN A 215 -0.98 8.53 -4.67
N LEU A 216 -0.54 9.11 -3.56
CA LEU A 216 -1.41 9.74 -2.59
C LEU A 216 -1.97 11.07 -3.14
N LEU A 217 -3.26 11.12 -3.44
CA LEU A 217 -3.93 12.32 -3.93
C LEU A 217 -4.43 13.23 -2.82
N HIS A 218 -4.92 12.63 -1.73
CA HIS A 218 -5.63 13.38 -0.69
C HIS A 218 -5.61 12.68 0.65
N VAL A 219 -5.39 13.44 1.71
CA VAL A 219 -5.60 13.03 3.11
C VAL A 219 -6.60 13.99 3.73
N HIS A 220 -7.59 13.45 4.43
CA HIS A 220 -8.59 14.23 5.13
C HIS A 220 -8.81 13.64 6.52
N ASP A 221 -8.73 14.47 7.56
CA ASP A 221 -9.07 14.08 8.92
C ASP A 221 -10.54 14.45 9.27
N GLY A 222 -11.00 13.97 10.41
CA GLY A 222 -12.35 14.25 10.90
C GLY A 222 -12.57 15.68 11.41
N PHE A 223 -11.54 16.52 11.45
CA PHE A 223 -11.59 17.91 11.91
C PHE A 223 -11.61 18.93 10.76
N GLY A 224 -11.57 18.47 9.52
CA GLY A 224 -11.58 19.33 8.35
C GLY A 224 -10.19 19.74 7.84
N HIS A 225 -9.12 19.22 8.44
CA HIS A 225 -7.78 19.40 7.88
C HIS A 225 -7.64 18.49 6.65
N ALA A 226 -7.09 19.04 5.61
CA ALA A 226 -6.87 18.32 4.37
C ALA A 226 -5.48 18.57 3.82
N VAL A 227 -4.88 17.53 3.25
CA VAL A 227 -3.67 17.59 2.44
C VAL A 227 -4.04 17.09 1.04
N SER A 228 -3.63 17.81 0.01
CA SER A 228 -3.80 17.38 -1.38
C SER A 228 -2.46 17.38 -2.09
N CYS A 229 -2.24 16.34 -2.88
CA CYS A 229 -1.02 16.15 -3.67
C CYS A 229 -1.35 16.06 -5.15
N LYS A 230 -0.43 16.52 -5.98
CA LYS A 230 -0.51 16.42 -7.43
C LYS A 230 0.78 15.84 -7.99
N TYR A 231 0.62 15.01 -9.00
CA TYR A 231 1.73 14.34 -9.68
C TYR A 231 1.72 14.68 -11.16
N ASN A 232 2.88 14.70 -11.79
CA ASN A 232 3.00 14.78 -13.25
C ASN A 232 2.81 13.41 -13.91
N VAL A 233 2.91 13.35 -15.22
CA VAL A 233 2.74 12.11 -15.99
C VAL A 233 3.80 11.05 -15.68
N ASP A 234 4.96 11.46 -15.17
CA ASP A 234 6.08 10.59 -14.80
C ASP A 234 5.98 10.10 -13.35
N GLY A 235 4.89 10.47 -12.63
CA GLY A 235 4.69 10.10 -11.23
C GLY A 235 5.43 10.98 -10.23
N ASN A 236 6.12 12.05 -10.65
CA ASN A 236 6.81 12.94 -9.76
C ASN A 236 5.84 13.88 -9.04
N HIS A 237 6.06 14.09 -7.75
CA HIS A 237 5.27 14.99 -6.92
C HIS A 237 5.48 16.44 -7.35
N VAL A 238 4.42 17.14 -7.77
CA VAL A 238 4.49 18.51 -8.31
C VAL A 238 3.99 19.56 -7.33
N ASN A 239 3.00 19.20 -6.48
CA ASN A 239 2.38 20.14 -5.57
C ASN A 239 1.81 19.43 -4.35
N ARG A 240 1.90 20.09 -3.19
CA ARG A 240 1.26 19.70 -1.94
C ARG A 240 0.59 20.93 -1.33
N LEU A 241 -0.69 20.82 -1.02
CA LEU A 241 -1.50 21.84 -0.36
C LEU A 241 -1.94 21.31 0.99
N GLU A 242 -1.68 22.09 2.05
CA GLU A 242 -2.08 21.75 3.41
C GLU A 242 -3.08 22.78 3.94
N ASN A 243 -4.15 22.30 4.59
CA ASN A 243 -5.17 23.11 5.27
C ASN A 243 -5.73 24.25 4.39
N ALA A 244 -5.78 24.05 3.07
CA ALA A 244 -6.31 25.04 2.16
C ALA A 244 -7.84 25.08 2.26
N THR A 245 -8.39 26.23 2.61
CA THR A 245 -9.84 26.48 2.60
C THR A 245 -10.41 26.54 1.19
N LYS A 246 -9.55 26.64 0.17
CA LYS A 246 -9.89 26.64 -1.24
C LYS A 246 -8.88 25.81 -2.00
N LEU A 247 -9.26 24.56 -2.31
CA LEU A 247 -8.49 23.71 -3.20
C LEU A 247 -8.59 24.28 -4.61
N GLN A 248 -7.58 25.05 -5.04
CA GLN A 248 -7.46 25.44 -6.43
C GLN A 248 -6.91 24.24 -7.20
N ASP A 249 -7.68 23.79 -8.16
CA ASP A 249 -7.33 22.94 -9.32
C ASP A 249 -7.24 21.43 -9.18
N ASN A 250 -7.23 20.79 -8.01
CA ASN A 250 -6.98 19.34 -7.97
C ASN A 250 -8.15 18.45 -7.57
N VAL A 251 -8.90 18.80 -6.55
CA VAL A 251 -10.13 18.09 -6.18
C VAL A 251 -11.15 19.07 -5.63
N VAL A 252 -12.04 19.53 -6.46
CA VAL A 252 -13.20 20.29 -6.01
C VAL A 252 -14.33 19.33 -5.75
N GLN A 253 -14.76 19.21 -4.48
CA GLN A 253 -15.97 18.48 -4.15
C GLN A 253 -17.17 19.28 -4.62
N LEU A 254 -17.85 18.78 -5.67
CA LEU A 254 -19.01 19.45 -6.26
C LEU A 254 -20.30 19.12 -5.51
N LEU A 255 -20.37 17.96 -4.86
CA LEU A 255 -21.51 17.58 -4.06
C LEU A 255 -21.58 18.43 -2.80
N LYS A 256 -22.75 18.96 -2.50
CA LYS A 256 -23.05 19.58 -1.21
C LYS A 256 -23.36 18.48 -0.21
N ASP A 257 -22.82 18.59 1.01
CA ASP A 257 -22.99 17.60 2.07
C ASP A 257 -22.71 16.14 1.58
N PRO A 258 -21.53 15.86 1.04
CA PRO A 258 -21.21 14.55 0.46
C PRO A 258 -21.18 13.42 1.49
N VAL A 259 -21.14 13.74 2.77
CA VAL A 259 -21.11 12.82 3.91
C VAL A 259 -22.39 12.83 4.74
N VAL A 260 -23.41 13.52 4.27
CA VAL A 260 -24.78 13.53 4.82
C VAL A 260 -24.82 13.95 6.30
N GLN A 261 -24.15 15.05 6.66
CA GLN A 261 -24.11 15.54 8.04
C GLN A 261 -25.14 16.63 8.36
N ALA A 262 -25.64 17.34 7.32
CA ALA A 262 -26.63 18.39 7.51
C ALA A 262 -27.98 17.81 7.94
N GLU A 263 -28.67 18.50 8.86
CA GLU A 263 -30.06 18.15 9.24
C GLU A 263 -30.99 18.26 8.03
N ASN A 264 -30.83 19.34 7.25
CA ASN A 264 -31.53 19.55 6.00
C ASN A 264 -30.59 19.21 4.86
N THR A 265 -30.52 17.95 4.51
CA THR A 265 -29.64 17.50 3.42
C THR A 265 -30.06 18.07 2.08
N PRO A 266 -29.13 18.52 1.22
CA PRO A 266 -29.40 18.95 -0.14
C PRO A 266 -29.65 17.78 -1.11
N TRP A 267 -29.62 16.55 -0.62
CA TRP A 267 -29.95 15.36 -1.42
C TRP A 267 -31.46 15.21 -1.58
N THR A 268 -31.88 14.92 -2.79
CA THR A 268 -33.28 14.62 -3.13
C THR A 268 -33.47 13.14 -3.40
N SER A 269 -34.57 12.58 -2.93
CA SER A 269 -34.90 11.18 -3.14
C SER A 269 -36.06 10.97 -4.11
N LYS A 270 -36.09 9.81 -4.74
CA LYS A 270 -37.21 9.39 -5.59
C LYS A 270 -37.40 7.89 -5.54
N ILE A 271 -38.67 7.48 -5.50
CA ILE A 271 -39.11 6.10 -5.57
C ILE A 271 -40.08 5.95 -6.73
N SER A 272 -39.92 4.93 -7.55
CA SER A 272 -40.82 4.65 -8.69
C SER A 272 -40.95 3.14 -8.92
N PRO A 273 -42.18 2.61 -9.12
CA PRO A 273 -43.45 3.32 -8.90
C PRO A 273 -43.65 3.71 -7.42
N LYS A 274 -44.59 4.62 -7.17
CA LYS A 274 -44.89 5.05 -5.79
C LYS A 274 -45.28 3.84 -4.93
N GLY A 275 -44.62 3.71 -3.75
CA GLY A 275 -44.81 2.58 -2.85
C GLY A 275 -43.91 1.36 -3.16
N ALA A 276 -43.01 1.44 -4.16
CA ALA A 276 -42.09 0.38 -4.51
C ALA A 276 -40.88 0.23 -3.53
N GLY A 277 -40.82 1.05 -2.49
CA GLY A 277 -39.69 1.02 -1.53
C GLY A 277 -39.70 2.21 -0.58
N ASN A 278 -38.56 2.48 0.01
CA ASN A 278 -38.35 3.59 0.96
C ASN A 278 -37.02 4.31 0.71
N THR A 279 -36.94 5.58 1.11
CA THR A 279 -35.69 6.34 1.19
C THR A 279 -35.65 7.08 2.52
N GLU A 280 -34.58 6.93 3.27
CA GLU A 280 -34.39 7.55 4.58
C GLU A 280 -32.93 7.95 4.81
N ILE A 281 -32.70 8.87 5.73
CA ILE A 281 -31.37 9.14 6.26
C ILE A 281 -31.13 8.18 7.41
N ASN A 282 -30.21 7.24 7.19
CA ASN A 282 -29.81 6.29 8.21
C ASN A 282 -28.86 6.95 9.20
N THR A 283 -29.12 6.77 10.49
CA THR A 283 -28.33 7.32 11.61
C THR A 283 -27.54 6.27 12.37
N ILE A 284 -27.50 5.03 11.89
CA ILE A 284 -26.73 3.94 12.49
C ILE A 284 -25.25 4.13 12.13
N ALA A 285 -24.45 4.56 13.10
CA ALA A 285 -23.04 4.88 12.90
C ALA A 285 -22.22 3.72 12.29
N ALA A 286 -22.55 2.47 12.62
CA ALA A 286 -21.92 1.26 12.08
C ALA A 286 -22.20 1.05 10.58
N GLU A 287 -23.21 1.71 10.03
CA GLU A 287 -23.60 1.65 8.62
C GLU A 287 -23.15 2.89 7.82
N CYS A 288 -22.35 3.76 8.44
CA CYS A 288 -21.85 4.97 7.82
C CYS A 288 -20.35 4.82 7.54
N MET A 289 -19.93 4.99 6.29
CA MET A 289 -18.51 5.00 5.95
C MET A 289 -17.80 6.19 6.58
N MET A 290 -18.48 7.36 6.60
CA MET A 290 -17.99 8.61 7.21
C MET A 290 -19.11 9.26 8.01
N GLY A 291 -18.74 9.97 9.08
CA GLY A 291 -19.74 10.66 9.91
C GLY A 291 -20.69 9.71 10.64
N ASN A 292 -21.90 10.20 10.89
CA ASN A 292 -22.93 9.50 11.68
C ASN A 292 -24.20 9.23 10.88
N ARG A 293 -24.24 9.61 9.61
CA ARG A 293 -25.42 9.48 8.74
C ARG A 293 -25.04 8.95 7.36
N SER A 294 -25.97 8.23 6.73
CA SER A 294 -25.85 7.77 5.35
C SER A 294 -27.20 7.85 4.66
N LEU A 295 -27.19 7.90 3.31
CA LEU A 295 -28.40 7.83 2.50
C LEU A 295 -28.77 6.36 2.32
N LYS A 296 -29.97 5.97 2.77
CA LYS A 296 -30.50 4.63 2.59
C LYS A 296 -31.62 4.67 1.55
N ALA A 297 -31.60 3.73 0.63
CA ALA A 297 -32.64 3.51 -0.36
C ALA A 297 -32.97 2.02 -0.42
N GLU A 298 -34.23 1.68 -0.33
CA GLU A 298 -34.76 0.33 -0.40
C GLU A 298 -35.76 0.24 -1.54
N CYS A 299 -35.65 -0.78 -2.37
CA CYS A 299 -36.59 -1.08 -3.43
C CYS A 299 -37.14 -2.49 -3.23
N THR A 300 -38.45 -2.61 -3.13
CA THR A 300 -39.16 -3.87 -2.91
C THR A 300 -39.90 -4.37 -4.16
N SER A 301 -39.81 -3.64 -5.27
CA SER A 301 -40.47 -3.98 -6.54
C SER A 301 -39.46 -4.48 -7.55
N VAL A 302 -39.79 -5.56 -8.25
CA VAL A 302 -38.93 -6.18 -9.30
C VAL A 302 -38.65 -5.20 -10.47
N SER A 303 -39.56 -4.30 -10.79
CA SER A 303 -39.39 -3.28 -11.83
C SER A 303 -39.23 -1.87 -11.29
N GLY A 304 -39.05 -1.73 -9.99
CA GLY A 304 -38.98 -0.43 -9.33
C GLY A 304 -37.56 0.06 -9.10
N TYR A 305 -37.48 1.31 -8.65
CA TYR A 305 -36.21 1.89 -8.17
C TYR A 305 -36.44 2.89 -7.03
N ALA A 306 -35.46 2.99 -6.17
CA ALA A 306 -35.34 4.05 -5.17
C ALA A 306 -33.93 4.64 -5.24
N TYR A 307 -33.79 5.96 -5.22
CA TYR A 307 -32.47 6.59 -5.28
C TYR A 307 -32.42 7.94 -4.57
N TRP A 308 -31.22 8.37 -4.30
CA TRP A 308 -30.88 9.73 -3.91
C TRP A 308 -30.11 10.42 -5.03
N ALA A 309 -30.35 11.70 -5.24
CA ALA A 309 -29.74 12.48 -6.29
C ALA A 309 -29.36 13.89 -5.85
N GLN A 310 -28.36 14.44 -6.48
CA GLN A 310 -27.98 15.84 -6.37
C GLN A 310 -27.52 16.36 -7.74
N ASN A 311 -27.94 17.57 -8.09
CA ASN A 311 -27.50 18.24 -9.30
C ASN A 311 -26.26 19.10 -9.00
N VAL A 312 -25.25 18.97 -9.85
CA VAL A 312 -24.01 19.74 -9.77
C VAL A 312 -23.75 20.49 -11.08
N LYS A 313 -23.19 21.70 -10.98
CA LYS A 313 -22.79 22.47 -12.16
C LYS A 313 -21.41 22.03 -12.60
N VAL A 314 -21.27 21.68 -13.87
CA VAL A 314 -20.02 21.27 -14.50
C VAL A 314 -19.62 22.20 -15.62
N LYS A 315 -18.34 22.21 -15.98
CA LYS A 315 -17.78 23.01 -17.10
C LYS A 315 -17.43 22.07 -18.26
N LYS A 316 -17.67 22.53 -19.48
CA LYS A 316 -17.31 21.79 -20.70
C LYS A 316 -15.78 21.62 -20.78
N GLY A 317 -15.33 20.44 -21.19
CA GLY A 317 -13.90 20.12 -21.39
C GLY A 317 -13.13 19.77 -20.12
N ILE A 318 -13.82 19.67 -18.97
CA ILE A 318 -13.22 19.23 -17.71
C ILE A 318 -13.62 17.78 -17.42
N THR A 319 -12.66 16.97 -17.01
CA THR A 319 -12.92 15.59 -16.57
C THR A 319 -13.38 15.60 -15.11
N TYR A 320 -14.46 14.88 -14.84
CA TYR A 320 -15.03 14.72 -13.50
C TYR A 320 -15.08 13.25 -13.14
N THR A 321 -14.79 12.93 -11.88
CA THR A 321 -14.91 11.58 -11.34
C THR A 321 -16.04 11.55 -10.32
N ALA A 322 -16.96 10.60 -10.48
CA ALA A 322 -18.00 10.31 -9.49
C ALA A 322 -17.71 8.99 -8.80
N SER A 323 -17.77 8.97 -7.47
CA SER A 323 -17.59 7.75 -6.67
C SER A 323 -18.52 7.77 -5.46
N MET A 324 -18.90 6.58 -4.99
CA MET A 324 -19.68 6.42 -3.76
C MET A 324 -19.25 5.15 -3.03
N TYR A 325 -19.45 5.13 -1.74
CA TYR A 325 -19.39 3.90 -0.95
C TYR A 325 -20.78 3.31 -0.84
N VAL A 326 -20.93 2.03 -1.10
CA VAL A 326 -22.19 1.32 -1.06
C VAL A 326 -22.09 0.13 -0.13
N LYS A 327 -23.04 0.02 0.80
CA LYS A 327 -23.34 -1.21 1.50
C LYS A 327 -24.69 -1.70 0.95
N ALA A 328 -24.69 -2.79 0.25
CA ALA A 328 -25.89 -3.32 -0.38
C ALA A 328 -26.25 -4.69 0.17
N SER A 329 -27.55 -4.93 0.33
CA SER A 329 -28.13 -6.26 0.52
C SER A 329 -29.13 -6.49 -0.61
N ILE A 330 -28.84 -7.48 -1.43
CA ILE A 330 -29.61 -7.78 -2.65
C ILE A 330 -30.18 -9.17 -2.49
N SER A 331 -31.48 -9.34 -2.77
CA SER A 331 -32.13 -10.66 -2.73
C SER A 331 -31.55 -11.59 -3.79
N GLU A 332 -31.30 -12.85 -3.47
CA GLU A 332 -30.83 -13.87 -4.40
C GLU A 332 -31.82 -14.13 -5.56
N THR A 333 -33.07 -13.71 -5.42
CA THR A 333 -34.12 -13.84 -6.44
C THR A 333 -34.20 -12.65 -7.42
N ALA A 334 -33.33 -11.64 -7.24
CA ALA A 334 -33.32 -10.44 -8.09
C ALA A 334 -32.41 -10.70 -9.32
N GLU A 335 -32.97 -11.08 -10.45
CA GLU A 335 -32.22 -11.30 -11.70
C GLU A 335 -31.45 -10.07 -12.20
N ASP A 336 -32.00 -8.84 -12.00
CA ASP A 336 -31.41 -7.56 -12.41
C ASP A 336 -31.29 -6.54 -11.25
N GLY A 337 -31.29 -7.00 -10.00
CA GLY A 337 -31.19 -6.15 -8.82
C GLY A 337 -29.76 -5.66 -8.58
N GLY A 338 -29.62 -4.40 -8.15
CA GLY A 338 -28.30 -3.89 -7.80
C GLY A 338 -28.28 -2.45 -7.33
N ALA A 339 -27.14 -2.07 -6.73
CA ALA A 339 -26.83 -0.70 -6.40
C ALA A 339 -26.03 -0.06 -7.55
N ILE A 340 -26.50 1.04 -8.10
CA ILE A 340 -25.91 1.69 -9.28
C ILE A 340 -25.57 3.14 -8.96
N LEU A 341 -24.33 3.55 -9.26
CA LEU A 341 -23.98 4.97 -9.39
C LEU A 341 -24.30 5.41 -10.81
N ARG A 342 -25.31 6.28 -10.96
CA ARG A 342 -25.71 6.81 -12.26
C ARG A 342 -25.37 8.29 -12.38
N VAL A 343 -24.57 8.65 -13.37
CA VAL A 343 -24.30 10.04 -13.78
C VAL A 343 -25.11 10.35 -15.02
N ARG A 344 -25.86 11.46 -15.01
CA ARG A 344 -26.60 11.96 -16.17
C ARG A 344 -26.09 13.35 -16.52
N TYR A 345 -25.79 13.57 -17.76
CA TYR A 345 -25.48 14.88 -18.28
C TYR A 345 -26.76 15.59 -18.74
N MET A 346 -26.97 16.82 -18.30
CA MET A 346 -28.09 17.68 -18.73
C MET A 346 -27.51 18.96 -19.32
N ASP A 347 -28.12 19.45 -20.39
CA ASP A 347 -27.77 20.74 -20.95
C ASP A 347 -28.29 21.90 -20.09
N LYS A 348 -28.09 23.13 -20.55
CA LYS A 348 -28.56 24.37 -19.88
C LYS A 348 -30.07 24.44 -19.68
N ASP A 349 -30.84 23.73 -20.51
CA ASP A 349 -32.30 23.73 -20.52
C ASP A 349 -32.85 22.53 -19.70
N GLY A 350 -31.99 21.73 -19.09
CA GLY A 350 -32.36 20.57 -18.27
C GLY A 350 -32.71 19.32 -19.07
N VAL A 351 -32.41 19.30 -20.37
CA VAL A 351 -32.64 18.15 -21.24
C VAL A 351 -31.46 17.16 -21.11
N GLN A 352 -31.78 15.90 -20.84
CA GLN A 352 -30.81 14.83 -20.79
C GLN A 352 -30.22 14.57 -22.17
N GLN A 353 -28.90 14.58 -22.24
CA GLN A 353 -28.14 14.25 -23.46
C GLN A 353 -27.59 12.82 -23.36
#